data_23087b5551849a4e4388a1584803d9fe
#
_entry.id   23087b5551849a4e4388a1584803d9fe
#
_cell.length_a   1.000
_cell.length_b   1.000
_cell.length_c   1.000
_cell.angle_alpha   90.00
_cell.angle_beta   90.00
_cell.angle_gamma   90.00
#
_symmetry.space_group_name_H-M   'P 1'
#
loop_
_entity.id
_entity.type
_entity.pdbx_description
1 polymer ?
#
loop_
_entity_poly.entity_id
_entity_poly.type
_entity_poly.pdbx_seq_one_letter_code
_entity_poly.pdbx_strand_id
1 'polypeptide(L)'
;VFVFAFAAAAFPQNRDAEFNRLADRFFDEAVLRFDPVAGTGWGFHQYDSQLSSASRAEVQGQIDAMHRFETEVRNFDPRGLSPFIADDRELLLAQIRGSLVNLETIRRWENNPDTYSSGVTNAIFVIMSRNFAPATDRLKSTIARERLIPRVFQSARENLKNPPKVYTEVALEQMPGLAGFFQKDVPKAFEKVTDAPLMAEFKKTNQAVIDALNGYQAYLKNDLLPRSHGDFRIGAETYRKKLLYDEMVDTPIEKLLEMGYQDLHHNQESFKRVAAQIDPKRKPQQILEELERDHPPAGELMEAFRGVLGGLREYVSQHRIVTIPSPVPPIVEETPPFMRALTTASMDTPGPYEEVAKEGFFNVTLPDAGWPAKEVEEYLEGFNRGTIISTAVHEVYPGHYVQFLWLQQIPTKVRKLLGCSSNAEGWAHYAEQMMLDEGYGDGDPKLRLGQLQDALLRDARFIVGIQMHTGKMTMEQALDFFVKEGYQVRPVAEKEAKRGTSDPTYLVYTLGKLEILKLREDYKALKGGKYTLQAFHDAFLGQGTPPIKIVRRALLRNDSPVL
;
A
#
# COMPACT_ATOMS: atom_id res chain seq x y z
N VAL A 1 44.30 -44.42 27.72
CA VAL A 1 43.77 -43.05 27.85
C VAL A 1 43.17 -42.66 26.51
N PHE A 2 41.85 -42.80 26.40
CA PHE A 2 41.09 -42.29 25.22
C PHE A 2 40.69 -40.84 25.49
N VAL A 3 41.25 -39.93 24.71
CA VAL A 3 40.81 -38.51 24.69
C VAL A 3 39.63 -38.41 23.73
N PHE A 4 38.42 -38.24 24.27
CA PHE A 4 37.27 -37.86 23.48
C PHE A 4 37.38 -36.36 23.16
N ALA A 5 37.65 -36.02 21.89
CA ALA A 5 37.51 -34.67 21.38
C ALA A 5 36.01 -34.38 21.22
N PHE A 6 35.44 -33.59 22.13
CA PHE A 6 34.13 -32.95 21.93
C PHE A 6 34.27 -31.90 20.83
N ALA A 7 33.83 -32.22 19.62
CA ALA A 7 33.56 -31.20 18.62
C ALA A 7 32.37 -30.37 19.15
N ALA A 8 32.64 -29.12 19.56
CA ALA A 8 31.61 -28.17 19.89
C ALA A 8 30.77 -27.94 18.62
N ALA A 9 29.55 -28.46 18.58
CA ALA A 9 28.56 -28.07 17.59
C ALA A 9 28.33 -26.56 17.80
N ALA A 10 28.80 -25.74 16.87
CA ALA A 10 28.53 -24.31 16.87
C ALA A 10 26.99 -24.12 16.81
N PHE A 11 26.43 -23.52 17.85
CA PHE A 11 25.01 -23.35 18.03
C PHE A 11 24.42 -22.48 16.88
N PRO A 12 23.26 -22.88 16.28
CA PRO A 12 22.55 -22.10 15.25
C PRO A 12 22.27 -20.64 15.67
N GLN A 13 22.04 -20.39 16.95
CA GLN A 13 21.78 -19.07 17.51
C GLN A 13 22.83 -18.00 17.22
N ASN A 14 24.10 -18.37 16.99
CA ASN A 14 25.16 -17.39 16.69
C ASN A 14 25.04 -16.85 15.26
N ARG A 15 24.69 -17.71 14.28
CA ARG A 15 24.56 -17.31 12.86
C ARG A 15 23.33 -16.44 12.62
N ASP A 16 22.20 -16.75 13.26
CA ASP A 16 20.99 -15.93 13.19
C ASP A 16 21.24 -14.51 13.74
N ALA A 17 21.92 -14.42 14.89
CA ALA A 17 22.28 -13.13 15.46
C ALA A 17 23.28 -12.35 14.59
N GLU A 18 24.20 -13.03 13.89
CA GLU A 18 25.14 -12.40 12.94
C GLU A 18 24.41 -11.83 11.74
N PHE A 19 23.46 -12.56 11.16
CA PHE A 19 22.63 -12.06 10.07
C PHE A 19 21.72 -10.89 10.51
N ASN A 20 21.10 -10.98 11.68
CA ASN A 20 20.27 -9.89 12.19
C ASN A 20 21.07 -8.59 12.37
N ARG A 21 22.32 -8.65 12.83
CA ARG A 21 23.22 -7.46 12.89
C ARG A 21 23.53 -6.90 11.49
N LEU A 22 23.69 -7.75 10.48
CA LEU A 22 23.85 -7.28 9.09
C LEU A 22 22.59 -6.58 8.60
N ALA A 23 21.42 -7.15 8.88
CA ALA A 23 20.13 -6.54 8.55
C ALA A 23 19.90 -5.20 9.28
N ASP A 24 20.25 -5.11 10.56
CA ASP A 24 20.19 -3.84 11.31
C ASP A 24 21.03 -2.75 10.64
N ARG A 25 22.27 -3.07 10.27
CA ARG A 25 23.14 -2.14 9.53
C ARG A 25 22.55 -1.72 8.18
N PHE A 26 21.92 -2.65 7.47
CA PHE A 26 21.23 -2.34 6.21
C PHE A 26 20.14 -1.28 6.43
N PHE A 27 19.28 -1.48 7.42
CA PHE A 27 18.24 -0.50 7.70
C PHE A 27 18.81 0.85 8.09
N ASP A 28 19.81 0.89 8.94
CA ASP A 28 20.39 2.15 9.42
C ASP A 28 21.19 2.89 8.33
N GLU A 29 22.02 2.17 7.54
CA GLU A 29 22.96 2.77 6.62
C GLU A 29 22.45 2.94 5.18
N ALA A 30 21.47 2.13 4.74
CA ALA A 30 20.97 2.14 3.37
C ALA A 30 19.51 2.55 3.23
N VAL A 31 18.70 2.46 4.30
CA VAL A 31 17.30 2.86 4.29
C VAL A 31 17.09 4.14 5.09
N LEU A 32 17.21 4.09 6.41
CA LEU A 32 16.83 5.20 7.32
C LEU A 32 17.70 6.44 7.15
N ARG A 33 18.96 6.26 6.75
CA ARG A 33 19.85 7.38 6.39
C ARG A 33 19.32 8.21 5.22
N PHE A 34 18.65 7.59 4.25
CA PHE A 34 18.17 8.22 3.02
C PHE A 34 16.65 8.45 3.02
N ASP A 35 15.93 7.73 3.87
CA ASP A 35 14.48 7.90 4.10
C ASP A 35 14.17 7.97 5.61
N PRO A 36 14.50 9.08 6.27
CA PRO A 36 14.16 9.28 7.68
C PRO A 36 12.64 9.40 7.92
N VAL A 37 11.85 9.72 6.88
CA VAL A 37 10.38 9.80 6.99
C VAL A 37 9.80 8.41 7.22
N ALA A 38 10.29 7.39 6.52
CA ALA A 38 9.95 6.00 6.80
C ALA A 38 10.31 5.62 8.25
N GLY A 39 11.43 6.12 8.78
CA GLY A 39 11.83 5.91 10.17
C GLY A 39 10.76 6.40 11.16
N THR A 40 10.27 7.62 11.00
CA THR A 40 9.16 8.16 11.81
C THR A 40 7.90 7.30 11.66
N GLY A 41 7.53 6.95 10.42
CA GLY A 41 6.36 6.12 10.15
C GLY A 41 6.44 4.72 10.77
N TRP A 42 7.63 4.16 10.90
CA TRP A 42 7.86 2.87 11.56
C TRP A 42 7.89 2.95 13.10
N GLY A 43 7.95 4.17 13.68
CA GLY A 43 8.03 4.39 15.12
C GLY A 43 9.46 4.63 15.63
N PHE A 44 10.43 4.96 14.75
CA PHE A 44 11.80 5.33 15.11
C PHE A 44 11.93 6.85 15.22
N HIS A 45 11.49 7.42 16.36
CA HIS A 45 11.34 8.87 16.58
C HIS A 45 12.66 9.66 16.64
N GLN A 46 13.81 9.00 16.67
CA GLN A 46 15.11 9.67 16.50
C GLN A 46 15.30 10.29 15.12
N TYR A 47 14.45 9.95 14.14
CA TYR A 47 14.47 10.48 12.78
C TYR A 47 13.47 11.62 12.54
N ASP A 48 12.65 11.99 13.53
CA ASP A 48 11.53 12.94 13.35
C ASP A 48 11.95 14.33 12.87
N SER A 49 13.15 14.79 13.21
CA SER A 49 13.68 16.09 12.78
C SER A 49 14.44 16.06 11.46
N GLN A 50 14.53 14.91 10.82
CA GLN A 50 15.35 14.70 9.62
C GLN A 50 14.49 14.60 8.36
N LEU A 51 15.01 15.08 7.24
CA LEU A 51 14.41 14.97 5.91
C LEU A 51 15.53 14.86 4.87
N SER A 52 15.43 13.90 3.95
CA SER A 52 16.32 13.82 2.79
C SER A 52 16.05 14.99 1.84
N SER A 53 17.09 15.56 1.27
CA SER A 53 16.95 16.58 0.22
C SER A 53 16.62 15.98 -1.14
N ALA A 54 16.69 14.66 -1.28
CA ALA A 54 16.57 13.93 -2.54
C ALA A 54 17.49 14.46 -3.65
N SER A 55 18.66 15.00 -3.28
CA SER A 55 19.67 15.46 -4.24
C SER A 55 20.29 14.28 -5.00
N ARG A 56 20.85 14.54 -6.21
CA ARG A 56 21.56 13.50 -6.98
C ARG A 56 22.64 12.81 -6.17
N ALA A 57 23.35 13.55 -5.33
CA ALA A 57 24.41 13.00 -4.48
C ALA A 57 23.84 12.03 -3.41
N GLU A 58 22.69 12.37 -2.80
CA GLU A 58 22.02 11.47 -1.85
C GLU A 58 21.45 10.23 -2.55
N VAL A 59 20.82 10.39 -3.71
CA VAL A 59 20.34 9.25 -4.51
C VAL A 59 21.50 8.33 -4.91
N GLN A 60 22.63 8.88 -5.37
CA GLN A 60 23.80 8.08 -5.69
C GLN A 60 24.36 7.39 -4.45
N GLY A 61 24.44 8.08 -3.32
CA GLY A 61 24.85 7.48 -2.05
C GLY A 61 23.96 6.32 -1.60
N GLN A 62 22.64 6.42 -1.85
CA GLN A 62 21.71 5.32 -1.60
C GLN A 62 21.95 4.13 -2.54
N ILE A 63 22.17 4.38 -3.84
CA ILE A 63 22.51 3.34 -4.83
C ILE A 63 23.78 2.61 -4.41
N ASP A 64 24.84 3.36 -4.06
CA ASP A 64 26.11 2.78 -3.63
C ASP A 64 25.95 1.92 -2.36
N ALA A 65 25.14 2.38 -1.40
CA ALA A 65 24.83 1.62 -0.20
C ALA A 65 24.05 0.33 -0.54
N MET A 66 23.04 0.41 -1.42
CA MET A 66 22.28 -0.77 -1.86
C MET A 66 23.18 -1.81 -2.53
N HIS A 67 24.09 -1.43 -3.43
CA HIS A 67 25.04 -2.35 -4.07
C HIS A 67 26.01 -3.00 -3.07
N ARG A 68 26.49 -2.22 -2.09
CA ARG A 68 27.32 -2.76 -1.01
C ARG A 68 26.57 -3.83 -0.24
N PHE A 69 25.37 -3.54 0.22
CA PHE A 69 24.57 -4.50 0.99
C PHE A 69 24.08 -5.68 0.14
N GLU A 70 23.77 -5.49 -1.15
CA GLU A 70 23.51 -6.62 -2.05
C GLU A 70 24.66 -7.61 -2.03
N THR A 71 25.88 -7.11 -2.11
CA THR A 71 27.10 -7.93 -2.08
C THR A 71 27.28 -8.61 -0.73
N GLU A 72 27.12 -7.89 0.39
CA GLU A 72 27.26 -8.45 1.74
C GLU A 72 26.22 -9.55 2.01
N VAL A 73 24.93 -9.29 1.70
CA VAL A 73 23.84 -10.26 1.91
C VAL A 73 23.98 -11.47 0.99
N ARG A 74 24.35 -11.27 -0.27
CA ARG A 74 24.58 -12.35 -1.23
C ARG A 74 25.71 -13.28 -0.78
N ASN A 75 26.80 -12.71 -0.27
CA ASN A 75 27.98 -13.46 0.17
C ASN A 75 27.85 -14.02 1.60
N PHE A 76 26.81 -13.65 2.35
CA PHE A 76 26.55 -14.22 3.66
C PHE A 76 26.21 -15.70 3.53
N ASP A 77 27.00 -16.58 4.12
CA ASP A 77 26.80 -18.03 4.05
C ASP A 77 25.52 -18.43 4.80
N PRO A 78 24.50 -18.99 4.12
CA PRO A 78 23.25 -19.36 4.74
C PRO A 78 23.33 -20.62 5.61
N ARG A 79 24.44 -21.38 5.55
CA ARG A 79 24.59 -22.61 6.35
C ARG A 79 24.59 -22.28 7.83
N GLY A 80 23.77 -22.99 8.60
CA GLY A 80 23.59 -22.80 10.04
C GLY A 80 22.61 -21.67 10.42
N LEU A 81 21.95 -21.03 9.46
CA LEU A 81 20.78 -20.20 9.74
C LEU A 81 19.56 -21.08 10.05
N SER A 82 18.71 -20.62 10.98
CA SER A 82 17.38 -21.18 11.12
C SER A 82 16.56 -20.97 9.83
N PRO A 83 15.57 -21.82 9.53
CA PRO A 83 14.75 -21.64 8.32
C PRO A 83 14.10 -20.26 8.21
N PHE A 84 13.65 -19.71 9.33
CA PHE A 84 13.05 -18.38 9.38
C PHE A 84 14.03 -17.27 8.96
N ILE A 85 15.26 -17.32 9.47
CA ILE A 85 16.29 -16.31 9.14
C ILE A 85 16.88 -16.54 7.73
N ALA A 86 16.91 -17.77 7.24
CA ALA A 86 17.28 -18.05 5.86
C ALA A 86 16.27 -17.43 4.88
N ASP A 87 14.97 -17.50 5.18
CA ASP A 87 13.92 -16.82 4.45
C ASP A 87 14.03 -15.30 4.55
N ASP A 88 14.39 -14.74 5.72
CA ASP A 88 14.64 -13.30 5.90
C ASP A 88 15.81 -12.82 5.06
N ARG A 89 16.87 -13.64 4.91
CA ARG A 89 17.99 -13.31 4.02
C ARG A 89 17.55 -13.24 2.55
N GLU A 90 16.71 -14.18 2.11
CA GLU A 90 16.17 -14.20 0.74
C GLU A 90 15.28 -12.96 0.50
N LEU A 91 14.40 -12.64 1.44
CA LEU A 91 13.55 -11.45 1.42
C LEU A 91 14.38 -10.17 1.33
N LEU A 92 15.38 -10.02 2.20
CA LEU A 92 16.24 -8.84 2.23
C LEU A 92 16.98 -8.64 0.89
N LEU A 93 17.52 -9.72 0.32
CA LEU A 93 18.23 -9.67 -0.96
C LEU A 93 17.29 -9.28 -2.11
N ALA A 94 16.07 -9.80 -2.13
CA ALA A 94 15.06 -9.47 -3.12
C ALA A 94 14.66 -7.99 -3.03
N GLN A 95 14.40 -7.49 -1.82
CA GLN A 95 14.05 -6.08 -1.59
C GLN A 95 15.17 -5.11 -1.97
N ILE A 96 16.43 -5.45 -1.71
CA ILE A 96 17.58 -4.65 -2.16
C ILE A 96 17.59 -4.56 -3.70
N ARG A 97 17.38 -5.66 -4.39
CA ARG A 97 17.33 -5.72 -5.87
C ARG A 97 16.14 -4.95 -6.44
N GLY A 98 14.96 -5.06 -5.84
CA GLY A 98 13.78 -4.27 -6.20
C GLY A 98 14.04 -2.77 -6.03
N SER A 99 14.69 -2.37 -4.93
CA SER A 99 15.11 -0.99 -4.69
C SER A 99 16.08 -0.48 -5.77
N LEU A 100 17.06 -1.29 -6.17
CA LEU A 100 17.98 -0.94 -7.26
C LEU A 100 17.26 -0.78 -8.60
N VAL A 101 16.27 -1.65 -8.93
CA VAL A 101 15.43 -1.46 -10.13
C VAL A 101 14.69 -0.13 -10.09
N ASN A 102 14.14 0.25 -8.94
CA ASN A 102 13.43 1.54 -8.78
C ASN A 102 14.39 2.74 -8.90
N LEU A 103 15.59 2.67 -8.30
CA LEU A 103 16.54 3.78 -8.27
C LEU A 103 17.29 3.97 -9.59
N GLU A 104 17.70 2.87 -10.25
CA GLU A 104 18.58 2.92 -11.42
C GLU A 104 17.84 2.79 -12.75
N THR A 105 16.75 2.02 -12.79
CA THR A 105 16.01 1.72 -14.05
C THR A 105 14.74 2.56 -14.18
N ILE A 106 13.84 2.49 -13.20
CA ILE A 106 12.57 3.24 -13.24
C ILE A 106 12.81 4.72 -12.95
N ARG A 107 13.69 5.04 -12.00
CA ARG A 107 14.18 6.40 -11.70
C ARG A 107 13.06 7.40 -11.41
N ARG A 108 12.10 7.04 -10.54
CA ARG A 108 11.00 7.95 -10.19
C ARG A 108 11.47 9.32 -9.69
N TRP A 109 12.61 9.35 -9.00
CA TRP A 109 13.25 10.59 -8.55
C TRP A 109 13.63 11.55 -9.70
N GLU A 110 13.73 11.06 -10.95
CA GLU A 110 14.07 11.86 -12.14
C GLU A 110 12.87 12.15 -13.04
N ASN A 111 11.77 11.37 -12.90
CA ASN A 111 10.64 11.44 -13.84
C ASN A 111 9.25 11.58 -13.19
N ASN A 112 9.14 11.57 -11.85
CA ASN A 112 7.85 11.77 -11.21
C ASN A 112 7.87 12.99 -10.28
N PRO A 113 7.29 14.14 -10.71
CA PRO A 113 7.28 15.36 -9.91
C PRO A 113 6.46 15.24 -8.62
N ASP A 114 5.44 14.38 -8.59
CA ASP A 114 4.62 14.18 -7.39
C ASP A 114 5.40 13.53 -6.24
N THR A 115 6.43 12.75 -6.53
CA THR A 115 7.32 12.19 -5.50
C THR A 115 7.86 13.26 -4.55
N TYR A 116 8.08 14.47 -5.05
CA TYR A 116 8.60 15.58 -4.24
C TYR A 116 7.48 16.28 -3.46
N SER A 117 6.37 16.63 -4.11
CA SER A 117 5.27 17.37 -3.49
C SER A 117 4.51 16.53 -2.46
N SER A 118 4.11 15.33 -2.80
CA SER A 118 3.48 14.39 -1.86
C SER A 118 4.46 13.91 -0.79
N GLY A 119 5.75 13.73 -1.15
CA GLY A 119 6.79 13.32 -0.20
C GLY A 119 7.01 14.31 0.94
N VAL A 120 7.12 15.62 0.65
CA VAL A 120 7.28 16.65 1.70
C VAL A 120 6.02 16.79 2.55
N THR A 121 4.84 16.62 1.96
CA THR A 121 3.57 16.67 2.68
C THR A 121 3.46 15.48 3.64
N ASN A 122 3.75 14.28 3.16
CA ASN A 122 3.80 13.09 4.01
C ASN A 122 4.83 13.22 5.14
N ALA A 123 5.98 13.86 4.88
CA ALA A 123 7.00 14.09 5.90
C ALA A 123 6.49 14.89 7.12
N ILE A 124 5.54 15.79 6.92
CA ILE A 124 4.89 16.54 8.01
C ILE A 124 3.69 15.77 8.56
N PHE A 125 2.93 15.11 7.69
CA PHE A 125 1.76 14.33 8.07
C PHE A 125 2.09 13.23 9.10
N VAL A 126 3.14 12.45 8.91
CA VAL A 126 3.54 11.37 9.85
C VAL A 126 3.93 11.87 11.24
N ILE A 127 4.29 13.16 11.40
CA ILE A 127 4.56 13.77 12.70
C ILE A 127 3.27 14.25 13.36
N MET A 128 2.33 14.80 12.59
CA MET A 128 1.16 15.45 13.15
C MET A 128 -0.03 14.51 13.36
N SER A 129 -0.14 13.44 12.58
CA SER A 129 -1.31 12.55 12.55
C SER A 129 -1.48 11.73 13.82
N ARG A 130 -0.40 11.45 14.56
CA ARG A 130 -0.43 10.63 15.78
C ARG A 130 0.16 11.34 16.99
N ASN A 131 -0.35 10.97 18.18
CA ASN A 131 0.07 11.56 19.45
C ASN A 131 1.17 10.72 20.14
N PHE A 132 2.25 10.40 19.42
CA PHE A 132 3.38 9.62 19.94
C PHE A 132 4.28 10.41 20.94
N ALA A 133 4.19 11.75 20.93
CA ALA A 133 4.92 12.63 21.82
C ALA A 133 4.09 13.90 22.14
N PRO A 134 4.47 14.71 23.14
CA PRO A 134 3.84 16.00 23.41
C PRO A 134 3.80 16.89 22.14
N ALA A 135 2.70 17.61 21.93
CA ALA A 135 2.52 18.47 20.75
C ALA A 135 3.67 19.47 20.55
N THR A 136 4.24 20.00 21.63
CA THR A 136 5.40 20.90 21.59
C THR A 136 6.64 20.24 20.97
N ASP A 137 6.90 18.97 21.29
CA ASP A 137 8.09 18.27 20.77
C ASP A 137 7.86 17.85 19.31
N ARG A 138 6.64 17.38 18.96
CA ARG A 138 6.25 17.13 17.57
C ARG A 138 6.33 18.41 16.71
N LEU A 139 5.95 19.57 17.27
CA LEU A 139 6.08 20.86 16.60
C LEU A 139 7.55 21.23 16.34
N LYS A 140 8.47 20.98 17.27
CA LYS A 140 9.91 21.19 17.05
C LYS A 140 10.42 20.34 15.88
N SER A 141 9.99 19.08 15.81
CA SER A 141 10.34 18.19 14.71
C SER A 141 9.75 18.66 13.37
N THR A 142 8.48 19.12 13.38
CA THR A 142 7.83 19.72 12.21
C THR A 142 8.62 20.92 11.70
N ILE A 143 8.95 21.88 12.56
CA ILE A 143 9.78 23.05 12.21
C ILE A 143 11.12 22.64 11.63
N ALA A 144 11.77 21.62 12.20
CA ALA A 144 13.04 21.13 11.69
C ALA A 144 12.92 20.60 10.25
N ARG A 145 11.88 19.82 9.95
CA ARG A 145 11.61 19.34 8.58
C ARG A 145 11.19 20.46 7.63
N GLU A 146 10.30 21.37 8.07
CA GLU A 146 9.86 22.50 7.25
C GLU A 146 11.04 23.35 6.73
N ARG A 147 12.08 23.55 7.54
CA ARG A 147 13.30 24.25 7.13
C ARG A 147 14.07 23.57 5.98
N LEU A 148 13.91 22.25 5.83
CA LEU A 148 14.59 21.46 4.79
C LEU A 148 13.79 21.38 3.49
N ILE A 149 12.46 21.55 3.53
CA ILE A 149 11.57 21.42 2.37
C ILE A 149 11.97 22.28 1.15
N PRO A 150 12.38 23.57 1.29
CA PRO A 150 12.82 24.35 0.13
C PRO A 150 13.97 23.70 -0.65
N ARG A 151 14.88 22.97 0.01
CA ARG A 151 15.98 22.23 -0.65
C ARG A 151 15.45 21.04 -1.44
N VAL A 152 14.41 20.37 -0.96
CA VAL A 152 13.76 19.26 -1.70
C VAL A 152 13.23 19.75 -3.04
N PHE A 153 12.55 20.89 -3.07
CA PHE A 153 12.07 21.47 -4.33
C PHE A 153 13.19 22.03 -5.23
N GLN A 154 14.31 22.45 -4.65
CA GLN A 154 15.49 22.77 -5.45
C GLN A 154 16.01 21.50 -6.13
N SER A 155 16.19 20.39 -5.39
CA SER A 155 16.59 19.09 -5.95
C SER A 155 15.62 18.59 -7.02
N ALA A 156 14.31 18.78 -6.82
CA ALA A 156 13.31 18.44 -7.82
C ALA A 156 13.55 19.14 -9.17
N ARG A 157 13.85 20.47 -9.15
CA ARG A 157 14.16 21.22 -10.38
C ARG A 157 15.42 20.74 -11.06
N GLU A 158 16.42 20.32 -10.30
CA GLU A 158 17.69 19.79 -10.82
C GLU A 158 17.54 18.37 -11.37
N ASN A 159 16.70 17.55 -10.75
CA ASN A 159 16.53 16.15 -11.07
C ASN A 159 15.55 15.91 -12.23
N LEU A 160 14.39 16.59 -12.22
CA LEU A 160 13.33 16.37 -13.20
C LEU A 160 13.74 16.85 -14.59
N LYS A 161 13.76 15.93 -15.55
CA LYS A 161 14.19 16.21 -16.93
C LYS A 161 13.03 16.20 -17.91
N ASN A 162 12.46 15.03 -18.14
CA ASN A 162 11.42 14.77 -19.12
C ASN A 162 10.40 13.76 -18.55
N PRO A 163 9.58 14.16 -17.56
CA PRO A 163 8.58 13.26 -17.00
C PRO A 163 7.50 12.90 -18.02
N PRO A 164 6.77 11.81 -17.83
CA PRO A 164 5.50 11.58 -18.50
C PRO A 164 4.54 12.74 -18.21
N LYS A 165 3.80 13.20 -19.23
CA LYS A 165 2.87 14.33 -19.11
C LYS A 165 1.85 14.11 -17.98
N VAL A 166 1.28 12.89 -17.92
CA VAL A 166 0.31 12.49 -16.89
C VAL A 166 0.86 12.65 -15.47
N TYR A 167 2.15 12.42 -15.23
CA TYR A 167 2.74 12.58 -13.90
C TYR A 167 2.80 14.07 -13.48
N THR A 168 3.10 14.95 -14.44
CA THR A 168 3.12 16.40 -14.18
C THR A 168 1.69 16.94 -14.00
N GLU A 169 0.73 16.41 -14.75
CA GLU A 169 -0.69 16.75 -14.60
C GLU A 169 -1.25 16.31 -13.25
N VAL A 170 -0.97 15.08 -12.80
CA VAL A 170 -1.37 14.58 -11.47
C VAL A 170 -0.73 15.41 -10.36
N ALA A 171 0.57 15.72 -10.47
CA ALA A 171 1.22 16.59 -9.48
C ALA A 171 0.55 17.97 -9.40
N LEU A 172 0.19 18.58 -10.54
CA LEU A 172 -0.53 19.87 -10.58
C LEU A 172 -1.95 19.77 -10.01
N GLU A 173 -2.67 18.68 -10.27
CA GLU A 173 -4.01 18.40 -9.74
C GLU A 173 -4.02 18.35 -8.21
N GLN A 174 -2.95 17.83 -7.59
CA GLN A 174 -2.83 17.73 -6.14
C GLN A 174 -2.40 19.02 -5.44
N MET A 175 -1.74 19.96 -6.14
CA MET A 175 -1.16 21.16 -5.53
C MET A 175 -2.12 22.00 -4.67
N PRO A 176 -3.39 22.25 -5.05
CA PRO A 176 -4.33 22.98 -4.19
C PRO A 176 -4.58 22.30 -2.84
N GLY A 177 -4.73 20.97 -2.83
CA GLY A 177 -4.89 20.19 -1.61
C GLY A 177 -3.65 20.26 -0.71
N LEU A 178 -2.45 20.15 -1.31
CA LEU A 178 -1.19 20.27 -0.58
C LEU A 178 -1.01 21.66 0.05
N ALA A 179 -1.32 22.73 -0.70
CA ALA A 179 -1.29 24.09 -0.16
C ALA A 179 -2.31 24.27 0.99
N GLY A 180 -3.52 23.72 0.83
CA GLY A 180 -4.56 23.72 1.86
C GLY A 180 -4.12 23.02 3.15
N PHE A 181 -3.44 21.89 3.02
CA PHE A 181 -2.87 21.15 4.14
C PHE A 181 -1.93 22.02 4.99
N PHE A 182 -0.96 22.70 4.39
CA PHE A 182 -0.05 23.60 5.11
C PHE A 182 -0.72 24.89 5.59
N GLN A 183 -1.76 25.38 4.90
CA GLN A 183 -2.48 26.56 5.31
C GLN A 183 -3.46 26.34 6.47
N LYS A 184 -4.03 25.14 6.59
CA LYS A 184 -5.15 24.84 7.50
C LYS A 184 -4.85 23.70 8.46
N ASP A 185 -4.47 22.52 7.93
CA ASP A 185 -4.42 21.30 8.74
C ASP A 185 -3.21 21.27 9.66
N VAL A 186 -2.03 21.63 9.17
CA VAL A 186 -0.81 21.69 9.99
C VAL A 186 -0.95 22.73 11.11
N PRO A 187 -1.38 23.99 10.88
CA PRO A 187 -1.64 24.94 11.96
C PRO A 187 -2.67 24.45 12.99
N LYS A 188 -3.74 23.80 12.53
CA LYS A 188 -4.79 23.25 13.39
C LYS A 188 -4.26 22.14 14.31
N ALA A 189 -3.39 21.26 13.80
CA ALA A 189 -2.80 20.18 14.59
C ALA A 189 -2.00 20.67 15.81
N PHE A 190 -1.45 21.88 15.72
CA PHE A 190 -0.62 22.50 16.76
C PHE A 190 -1.26 23.71 17.45
N GLU A 191 -2.55 23.99 17.23
CA GLU A 191 -3.25 25.18 17.78
C GLU A 191 -3.24 25.27 19.32
N LYS A 192 -3.09 24.11 19.99
CA LYS A 192 -3.06 24.01 21.46
C LYS A 192 -1.68 24.27 22.06
N VAL A 193 -0.63 24.45 21.25
CA VAL A 193 0.71 24.77 21.74
C VAL A 193 0.77 26.22 22.18
N THR A 194 1.10 26.46 23.45
CA THR A 194 1.09 27.80 24.06
C THR A 194 2.46 28.48 24.10
N ASP A 195 3.52 27.83 23.63
CA ASP A 195 4.88 28.37 23.53
C ASP A 195 4.91 29.44 22.41
N ALA A 196 4.80 30.71 22.79
CA ALA A 196 4.71 31.82 21.84
C ALA A 196 5.95 31.99 20.95
N PRO A 197 7.20 31.88 21.44
CA PRO A 197 8.40 31.85 20.59
C PRO A 197 8.38 30.72 19.57
N LEU A 198 8.05 29.52 20.00
CA LEU A 198 7.99 28.33 19.12
C LEU A 198 6.90 28.49 18.04
N MET A 199 5.72 29.01 18.41
CA MET A 199 4.64 29.28 17.46
C MET A 199 4.99 30.39 16.47
N ALA A 200 5.77 31.40 16.88
CA ALA A 200 6.26 32.42 15.97
C ALA A 200 7.25 31.85 14.94
N GLU A 201 8.13 30.96 15.39
CA GLU A 201 9.05 30.23 14.53
C GLU A 201 8.31 29.31 13.54
N PHE A 202 7.33 28.53 14.03
CA PHE A 202 6.48 27.69 13.20
C PHE A 202 5.78 28.50 12.10
N LYS A 203 5.14 29.62 12.43
CA LYS A 203 4.50 30.46 11.42
C LYS A 203 5.46 30.87 10.30
N LYS A 204 6.72 31.14 10.65
CA LYS A 204 7.75 31.53 9.65
C LYS A 204 8.14 30.35 8.79
N THR A 205 8.37 29.17 9.36
CA THR A 205 8.80 27.98 8.60
C THR A 205 7.67 27.45 7.73
N ASN A 206 6.44 27.38 8.27
CA ASN A 206 5.26 26.95 7.52
C ASN A 206 4.95 27.88 6.33
N GLN A 207 5.08 29.23 6.51
CA GLN A 207 4.94 30.17 5.40
C GLN A 207 6.01 29.92 4.32
N ALA A 208 7.25 29.63 4.71
CA ALA A 208 8.31 29.33 3.76
C ALA A 208 8.02 28.04 2.95
N VAL A 209 7.36 27.03 3.57
CA VAL A 209 6.89 25.83 2.86
C VAL A 209 5.79 26.20 1.85
N ILE A 210 4.81 27.01 2.25
CA ILE A 210 3.73 27.46 1.35
C ILE A 210 4.31 28.22 0.15
N ASP A 211 5.27 29.12 0.39
CA ASP A 211 5.94 29.87 -0.68
C ASP A 211 6.74 28.93 -1.61
N ALA A 212 7.41 27.93 -1.06
CA ALA A 212 8.15 26.93 -1.82
C ALA A 212 7.24 26.05 -2.67
N LEU A 213 6.06 25.64 -2.14
CA LEU A 213 5.03 24.91 -2.88
C LEU A 213 4.47 25.74 -4.03
N ASN A 214 4.13 27.01 -3.79
CA ASN A 214 3.66 27.92 -4.84
C ASN A 214 4.71 28.09 -5.94
N GLY A 215 5.97 28.27 -5.55
CA GLY A 215 7.10 28.32 -6.48
C GLY A 215 7.30 27.03 -7.27
N TYR A 216 7.06 25.88 -6.64
CA TYR A 216 7.12 24.56 -7.30
C TYR A 216 5.95 24.39 -8.27
N GLN A 217 4.72 24.75 -7.88
CA GLN A 217 3.56 24.74 -8.76
C GLN A 217 3.80 25.60 -10.02
N ALA A 218 4.34 26.80 -9.85
CA ALA A 218 4.68 27.68 -10.97
C ALA A 218 5.72 27.02 -11.91
N TYR A 219 6.75 26.38 -11.36
CA TYR A 219 7.73 25.60 -12.12
C TYR A 219 7.07 24.44 -12.88
N LEU A 220 6.23 23.65 -12.21
CA LEU A 220 5.52 22.54 -12.85
C LEU A 220 4.69 23.02 -14.04
N LYS A 221 3.92 24.11 -13.86
CA LYS A 221 3.00 24.62 -14.87
C LYS A 221 3.72 25.30 -16.04
N ASN A 222 4.71 26.12 -15.77
CA ASN A 222 5.26 27.04 -16.76
C ASN A 222 6.54 26.51 -17.44
N ASP A 223 7.27 25.61 -16.79
CA ASP A 223 8.53 25.05 -17.29
C ASP A 223 8.40 23.53 -17.56
N LEU A 224 8.00 22.73 -16.56
CA LEU A 224 8.07 21.28 -16.66
C LEU A 224 6.98 20.71 -17.57
N LEU A 225 5.71 21.14 -17.43
CA LEU A 225 4.59 20.61 -18.21
C LEU A 225 4.79 20.78 -19.72
N PRO A 226 5.25 21.96 -20.24
CA PRO A 226 5.51 22.12 -21.67
C PRO A 226 6.57 21.15 -22.25
N ARG A 227 7.46 20.63 -21.42
CA ARG A 227 8.51 19.67 -21.82
C ARG A 227 8.32 18.25 -21.26
N SER A 228 7.13 17.96 -20.72
CA SER A 228 6.77 16.63 -20.22
C SER A 228 6.30 15.75 -21.37
N HIS A 229 7.24 14.97 -21.95
CA HIS A 229 7.01 14.09 -23.09
C HIS A 229 7.54 12.66 -22.83
N GLY A 230 7.95 12.37 -21.59
CA GLY A 230 8.47 11.05 -21.20
C GLY A 230 7.42 9.96 -21.31
N ASP A 231 7.87 8.73 -21.39
CA ASP A 231 7.01 7.54 -21.36
C ASP A 231 6.89 7.02 -19.92
N PHE A 232 5.68 6.72 -19.48
CA PHE A 232 5.44 6.10 -18.17
C PHE A 232 5.69 4.58 -18.21
N ARG A 233 5.75 3.97 -19.40
CA ARG A 233 5.90 2.53 -19.55
C ARG A 233 7.29 2.08 -19.12
N ILE A 234 7.34 1.06 -18.27
CA ILE A 234 8.61 0.52 -17.80
C ILE A 234 9.16 -0.60 -18.69
N GLY A 235 8.37 -1.11 -19.64
CA GLY A 235 8.73 -2.19 -20.54
C GLY A 235 8.69 -3.59 -19.90
N ALA A 236 8.56 -4.62 -20.72
CA ALA A 236 8.34 -6.00 -20.27
C ALA A 236 9.51 -6.57 -19.44
N GLU A 237 10.76 -6.18 -19.74
CA GLU A 237 11.93 -6.66 -18.99
C GLU A 237 11.95 -6.10 -17.59
N THR A 238 11.76 -4.77 -17.45
CA THR A 238 11.70 -4.11 -16.12
C THR A 238 10.50 -4.60 -15.31
N TYR A 239 9.37 -4.82 -16.00
CA TYR A 239 8.15 -5.37 -15.37
C TYR A 239 8.43 -6.75 -14.75
N ARG A 240 9.08 -7.67 -15.51
CA ARG A 240 9.48 -8.99 -14.98
C ARG A 240 10.44 -8.89 -13.81
N LYS A 241 11.47 -8.01 -13.90
CA LYS A 241 12.40 -7.80 -12.78
C LYS A 241 11.68 -7.30 -11.53
N LYS A 242 10.71 -6.39 -11.70
CA LYS A 242 9.93 -5.86 -10.60
C LYS A 242 9.08 -6.96 -9.93
N LEU A 243 8.38 -7.79 -10.70
CA LEU A 243 7.65 -8.93 -10.15
C LEU A 243 8.57 -9.93 -9.44
N LEU A 244 9.72 -10.24 -10.05
CA LEU A 244 10.68 -11.19 -9.47
C LEU A 244 11.25 -10.70 -8.15
N TYR A 245 11.54 -9.41 -8.02
CA TYR A 245 12.22 -8.89 -6.83
C TYR A 245 11.27 -8.36 -5.76
N ASP A 246 10.18 -7.72 -6.15
CA ASP A 246 9.22 -7.19 -5.18
C ASP A 246 8.27 -8.26 -4.66
N GLU A 247 7.86 -9.24 -5.53
CA GLU A 247 6.84 -10.23 -5.22
C GLU A 247 7.36 -11.69 -5.21
N MET A 248 8.63 -11.93 -5.61
CA MET A 248 9.21 -13.26 -5.86
C MET A 248 8.42 -14.09 -6.87
N VAL A 249 7.81 -13.45 -7.85
CA VAL A 249 7.03 -14.08 -8.92
C VAL A 249 7.84 -14.12 -10.20
N ASP A 250 8.11 -15.32 -10.71
CA ASP A 250 8.87 -15.59 -11.94
C ASP A 250 8.00 -16.11 -13.10
N THR A 251 6.68 -16.17 -12.86
CA THR A 251 5.70 -16.59 -13.87
C THR A 251 5.77 -15.69 -15.11
N PRO A 252 5.82 -16.24 -16.33
CA PRO A 252 5.81 -15.46 -17.56
C PRO A 252 4.62 -14.49 -17.64
N ILE A 253 4.86 -13.28 -18.14
CA ILE A 253 3.84 -12.22 -18.24
C ILE A 253 2.60 -12.68 -19.02
N GLU A 254 2.81 -13.45 -20.09
CA GLU A 254 1.74 -14.01 -20.93
C GLU A 254 0.84 -14.97 -20.13
N LYS A 255 1.46 -15.76 -19.25
CA LYS A 255 0.72 -16.67 -18.36
C LYS A 255 -0.04 -15.92 -17.27
N LEU A 256 0.59 -14.89 -16.68
CA LEU A 256 -0.11 -14.00 -15.73
C LEU A 256 -1.31 -13.34 -16.40
N LEU A 257 -1.14 -12.83 -17.62
CA LEU A 257 -2.24 -12.19 -18.36
C LEU A 257 -3.39 -13.17 -18.65
N GLU A 258 -3.07 -14.41 -19.02
CA GLU A 258 -4.06 -15.49 -19.17
C GLU A 258 -4.84 -15.70 -17.87
N MET A 259 -4.15 -15.79 -16.72
CA MET A 259 -4.77 -15.96 -15.41
C MET A 259 -5.68 -14.76 -15.05
N GLY A 260 -5.22 -13.53 -15.32
CA GLY A 260 -6.03 -12.33 -15.11
C GLY A 260 -7.33 -12.34 -15.91
N TYR A 261 -7.29 -12.74 -17.19
CA TYR A 261 -8.51 -12.90 -18.00
C TYR A 261 -9.39 -14.05 -17.52
N GLN A 262 -8.82 -15.15 -17.04
CA GLN A 262 -9.61 -16.26 -16.47
C GLN A 262 -10.38 -15.83 -15.22
N ASP A 263 -9.73 -15.09 -14.29
CA ASP A 263 -10.41 -14.60 -13.08
C ASP A 263 -11.47 -13.54 -13.44
N LEU A 264 -11.16 -12.60 -14.35
CA LEU A 264 -12.11 -11.61 -14.87
C LEU A 264 -13.39 -12.28 -15.41
N HIS A 265 -13.24 -13.24 -16.32
CA HIS A 265 -14.39 -13.94 -16.90
C HIS A 265 -15.17 -14.75 -15.84
N HIS A 266 -14.46 -15.40 -14.92
CA HIS A 266 -15.09 -16.11 -13.80
C HIS A 266 -15.95 -15.18 -12.94
N ASN A 267 -15.41 -14.01 -12.60
CA ASN A 267 -16.11 -13.01 -11.79
C ASN A 267 -17.29 -12.37 -12.57
N GLN A 268 -17.14 -12.10 -13.88
CA GLN A 268 -18.24 -11.63 -14.73
C GLN A 268 -19.39 -12.65 -14.80
N GLU A 269 -19.09 -13.95 -14.97
CA GLU A 269 -20.10 -15.00 -14.96
C GLU A 269 -20.76 -15.17 -13.59
N SER A 270 -19.97 -15.00 -12.52
CA SER A 270 -20.49 -15.01 -11.14
C SER A 270 -21.42 -13.82 -10.91
N PHE A 271 -21.04 -12.63 -11.38
CA PHE A 271 -21.87 -11.44 -11.34
C PHE A 271 -23.23 -11.65 -12.03
N LYS A 272 -23.23 -12.21 -13.24
CA LYS A 272 -24.45 -12.53 -13.97
C LYS A 272 -25.36 -13.52 -13.22
N ARG A 273 -24.76 -14.58 -12.63
CA ARG A 273 -25.51 -15.56 -11.83
C ARG A 273 -26.14 -14.95 -10.58
N VAL A 274 -25.39 -14.11 -9.87
CA VAL A 274 -25.88 -13.44 -8.66
C VAL A 274 -26.94 -12.39 -8.99
N ALA A 275 -26.76 -11.61 -10.06
CA ALA A 275 -27.77 -10.68 -10.54
C ALA A 275 -29.10 -11.38 -10.89
N ALA A 276 -29.04 -12.56 -11.52
CA ALA A 276 -30.22 -13.36 -11.83
C ALA A 276 -30.94 -13.90 -10.57
N GLN A 277 -30.29 -13.98 -9.41
CA GLN A 277 -30.96 -14.31 -8.13
C GLN A 277 -31.81 -13.14 -7.61
N ILE A 278 -31.43 -11.90 -7.93
CA ILE A 278 -32.19 -10.70 -7.57
C ILE A 278 -33.41 -10.56 -8.49
N ASP A 279 -33.17 -10.56 -9.81
CA ASP A 279 -34.24 -10.53 -10.81
C ASP A 279 -33.82 -11.21 -12.11
N PRO A 280 -34.30 -12.44 -12.40
CA PRO A 280 -33.91 -13.17 -13.61
C PRO A 280 -34.43 -12.59 -14.92
N LYS A 281 -35.35 -11.61 -14.87
CA LYS A 281 -35.95 -10.97 -16.06
C LYS A 281 -35.16 -9.72 -16.50
N ARG A 282 -34.30 -9.21 -15.65
CA ARG A 282 -33.50 -8.00 -15.92
C ARG A 282 -32.08 -8.34 -16.37
N LYS A 283 -31.49 -7.45 -17.16
CA LYS A 283 -30.06 -7.56 -17.48
C LYS A 283 -29.22 -7.26 -16.23
N PRO A 284 -28.08 -7.94 -16.05
CA PRO A 284 -27.17 -7.68 -14.90
C PRO A 284 -26.81 -6.21 -14.75
N GLN A 285 -26.59 -5.51 -15.86
CA GLN A 285 -26.29 -4.08 -15.88
C GLN A 285 -27.39 -3.21 -15.25
N GLN A 286 -28.66 -3.53 -15.51
CA GLN A 286 -29.80 -2.79 -14.94
C GLN A 286 -29.92 -2.98 -13.43
N ILE A 287 -29.48 -4.14 -12.94
CA ILE A 287 -29.44 -4.44 -11.49
C ILE A 287 -28.29 -3.68 -10.85
N LEU A 288 -27.11 -3.62 -11.51
CA LEU A 288 -25.98 -2.84 -11.06
C LEU A 288 -26.34 -1.35 -10.95
N GLU A 289 -26.92 -0.76 -12.00
CA GLU A 289 -27.38 0.64 -12.01
C GLU A 289 -28.40 0.96 -10.91
N GLU A 290 -29.23 -0.02 -10.49
CA GLU A 290 -30.12 0.15 -9.35
C GLU A 290 -29.38 0.13 -8.02
N LEU A 291 -28.41 -0.79 -7.87
CA LEU A 291 -27.58 -0.86 -6.67
C LEU A 291 -26.69 0.37 -6.50
N GLU A 292 -26.14 0.88 -7.59
CA GLU A 292 -25.30 2.09 -7.61
C GLU A 292 -26.08 3.33 -7.13
N ARG A 293 -27.40 3.39 -7.36
CA ARG A 293 -28.27 4.46 -6.81
C ARG A 293 -28.60 4.31 -5.33
N ASP A 294 -28.36 3.13 -4.75
CA ASP A 294 -28.59 2.86 -3.32
C ASP A 294 -27.30 3.13 -2.52
N HIS A 295 -26.88 4.39 -2.51
CA HIS A 295 -25.71 4.87 -1.81
C HIS A 295 -26.05 5.95 -0.77
N PRO A 296 -25.23 6.16 0.27
CA PRO A 296 -25.43 7.25 1.21
C PRO A 296 -25.17 8.61 0.55
N PRO A 297 -25.85 9.68 1.00
CA PRO A 297 -25.49 11.03 0.61
C PRO A 297 -24.05 11.37 1.03
N ALA A 298 -23.40 12.31 0.33
CA ALA A 298 -22.00 12.69 0.58
C ALA A 298 -21.70 12.98 2.06
N GLY A 299 -22.62 13.68 2.76
CA GLY A 299 -22.47 14.01 4.18
C GLY A 299 -22.59 12.83 5.14
N GLU A 300 -23.08 11.68 4.69
CA GLU A 300 -23.29 10.47 5.50
C GLU A 300 -22.35 9.34 5.15
N LEU A 301 -21.49 9.49 4.13
CA LEU A 301 -20.61 8.42 3.66
C LEU A 301 -19.68 7.90 4.77
N MET A 302 -19.05 8.77 5.56
CA MET A 302 -18.20 8.35 6.68
C MET A 302 -18.99 7.61 7.77
N GLU A 303 -20.24 8.03 8.04
CA GLU A 303 -21.09 7.37 9.03
C GLU A 303 -21.54 5.99 8.54
N ALA A 304 -21.82 5.84 7.25
CA ALA A 304 -22.11 4.56 6.65
C ALA A 304 -20.95 3.55 6.86
N PHE A 305 -19.71 3.99 6.69
CA PHE A 305 -18.54 3.15 7.01
C PHE A 305 -18.41 2.86 8.51
N ARG A 306 -18.62 3.85 9.39
CA ARG A 306 -18.59 3.61 10.86
C ARG A 306 -19.61 2.57 11.29
N GLY A 307 -20.80 2.64 10.71
CA GLY A 307 -21.93 1.76 11.06
C GLY A 307 -21.68 0.28 10.79
N VAL A 308 -20.82 -0.08 9.83
CA VAL A 308 -20.54 -1.49 9.50
C VAL A 308 -19.40 -2.10 10.30
N LEU A 309 -18.47 -1.30 10.85
CA LEU A 309 -17.25 -1.81 11.50
C LEU A 309 -17.52 -2.66 12.74
N GLY A 310 -18.50 -2.27 13.56
CA GLY A 310 -18.85 -3.02 14.77
C GLY A 310 -19.32 -4.44 14.46
N GLY A 311 -20.23 -4.58 13.51
CA GLY A 311 -20.76 -5.88 13.06
C GLY A 311 -19.70 -6.76 12.41
N LEU A 312 -18.79 -6.18 11.60
CA LEU A 312 -17.68 -6.92 11.01
C LEU A 312 -16.74 -7.50 12.07
N ARG A 313 -16.34 -6.67 13.05
CA ARG A 313 -15.48 -7.11 14.16
C ARG A 313 -16.10 -8.22 14.99
N GLU A 314 -17.38 -8.08 15.32
CA GLU A 314 -18.13 -9.08 16.08
C GLU A 314 -18.18 -10.40 15.32
N TYR A 315 -18.52 -10.35 14.02
CA TYR A 315 -18.60 -11.53 13.16
C TYR A 315 -17.25 -12.26 13.08
N VAL A 316 -16.16 -11.55 12.82
CA VAL A 316 -14.79 -12.11 12.77
C VAL A 316 -14.47 -12.86 14.06
N SER A 317 -14.84 -12.29 15.21
CA SER A 317 -14.55 -12.88 16.52
C SER A 317 -15.44 -14.09 16.82
N GLN A 318 -16.75 -14.00 16.59
CA GLN A 318 -17.72 -15.08 16.90
C GLN A 318 -17.50 -16.30 16.00
N HIS A 319 -17.21 -16.09 14.71
CA HIS A 319 -16.99 -17.17 13.74
C HIS A 319 -15.55 -17.66 13.69
N ARG A 320 -14.67 -17.11 14.56
CA ARG A 320 -13.26 -17.50 14.64
C ARG A 320 -12.58 -17.45 13.27
N ILE A 321 -12.79 -16.34 12.57
CA ILE A 321 -12.18 -16.13 11.24
C ILE A 321 -10.68 -15.95 11.39
N VAL A 322 -10.24 -15.04 12.26
CA VAL A 322 -8.83 -14.73 12.54
C VAL A 322 -8.72 -14.09 13.93
N THR A 323 -7.59 -14.20 14.58
CA THR A 323 -7.31 -13.51 15.84
C THR A 323 -7.06 -12.01 15.58
N ILE A 324 -7.83 -11.14 16.25
CA ILE A 324 -7.64 -9.68 16.23
C ILE A 324 -6.70 -9.31 17.37
N PRO A 325 -5.46 -8.84 17.10
CA PRO A 325 -4.43 -8.67 18.13
C PRO A 325 -4.66 -7.49 19.07
N SER A 326 -5.52 -6.52 18.69
CA SER A 326 -5.75 -5.30 19.49
C SER A 326 -7.22 -5.08 19.78
N PRO A 327 -7.59 -4.64 20.99
CA PRO A 327 -8.95 -4.23 21.31
C PRO A 327 -9.31 -2.84 20.77
N VAL A 328 -8.33 -2.03 20.35
CA VAL A 328 -8.52 -0.64 19.87
C VAL A 328 -9.18 -0.69 18.49
N PRO A 329 -10.32 -0.04 18.27
CA PRO A 329 -10.90 0.09 16.93
C PRO A 329 -10.19 1.20 16.15
N PRO A 330 -10.18 1.15 14.80
CA PRO A 330 -9.68 2.27 14.00
C PRO A 330 -10.67 3.45 14.05
N ILE A 331 -10.13 4.64 13.82
CA ILE A 331 -10.88 5.89 13.69
C ILE A 331 -11.21 6.09 12.22
N VAL A 332 -12.47 6.32 11.88
CA VAL A 332 -12.88 6.66 10.51
C VAL A 332 -12.75 8.18 10.32
N GLU A 333 -11.93 8.58 9.37
CA GLU A 333 -11.69 10.00 9.06
C GLU A 333 -11.61 10.27 7.56
N GLU A 334 -11.61 11.54 7.18
CA GLU A 334 -11.48 11.94 5.78
C GLU A 334 -10.03 11.75 5.30
N THR A 335 -9.88 11.20 4.09
CA THR A 335 -8.56 11.00 3.46
C THR A 335 -7.74 12.30 3.44
N PRO A 336 -6.48 12.26 3.89
CA PRO A 336 -5.57 13.40 3.80
C PRO A 336 -5.47 13.98 2.38
N PRO A 337 -5.39 15.32 2.22
CA PRO A 337 -5.48 15.98 0.91
C PRO A 337 -4.51 15.45 -0.15
N PHE A 338 -3.28 15.08 0.24
CA PHE A 338 -2.25 14.59 -0.69
C PHE A 338 -2.48 13.16 -1.21
N MET A 339 -3.47 12.45 -0.67
CA MET A 339 -3.81 11.09 -1.11
C MET A 339 -5.09 11.04 -1.96
N ARG A 340 -5.93 12.08 -1.92
CA ARG A 340 -7.30 12.07 -2.48
C ARG A 340 -7.37 11.83 -3.98
N ALA A 341 -6.36 12.25 -4.73
CA ALA A 341 -6.35 12.11 -6.19
C ALA A 341 -6.23 10.65 -6.65
N LEU A 342 -5.64 9.77 -5.84
CA LEU A 342 -5.26 8.41 -6.23
C LEU A 342 -5.89 7.31 -5.39
N THR A 343 -6.72 7.65 -4.38
CA THR A 343 -7.39 6.65 -3.53
C THR A 343 -8.83 7.03 -3.22
N THR A 344 -9.66 6.03 -3.00
CA THR A 344 -11.06 6.18 -2.53
C THR A 344 -11.19 5.85 -1.05
N ALA A 345 -10.34 4.94 -0.55
CA ALA A 345 -10.22 4.58 0.86
C ALA A 345 -8.81 4.05 1.13
N SER A 346 -8.36 4.10 2.39
CA SER A 346 -7.08 3.50 2.80
C SER A 346 -7.02 3.29 4.31
N MET A 347 -6.18 2.36 4.74
CA MET A 347 -5.91 2.10 6.15
C MET A 347 -4.51 2.60 6.54
N ASP A 348 -4.44 3.49 7.52
CA ASP A 348 -3.20 3.94 8.13
C ASP A 348 -3.09 3.36 9.56
N THR A 349 -2.11 2.47 9.77
CA THR A 349 -1.87 1.81 11.06
C THR A 349 -0.61 2.36 11.73
N PRO A 350 -0.52 2.26 13.07
CA PRO A 350 0.72 2.55 13.76
C PRO A 350 1.86 1.71 13.19
N GLY A 351 3.03 2.33 13.06
CA GLY A 351 4.23 1.61 12.64
C GLY A 351 4.54 0.40 13.53
N PRO A 352 5.24 -0.62 13.03
CA PRO A 352 5.47 -1.86 13.77
C PRO A 352 6.35 -1.69 15.01
N TYR A 353 7.02 -0.54 15.16
CA TYR A 353 7.81 -0.15 16.33
C TYR A 353 7.19 1.00 17.12
N GLU A 354 5.98 1.46 16.76
CA GLU A 354 5.28 2.49 17.51
C GLU A 354 4.77 1.94 18.85
N GLU A 355 5.23 2.52 19.96
CA GLU A 355 4.92 2.04 21.30
C GLU A 355 3.84 2.87 22.01
N VAL A 356 3.66 4.13 21.61
CA VAL A 356 2.81 5.11 22.31
C VAL A 356 1.47 5.28 21.59
N ALA A 357 1.49 5.72 20.34
CA ALA A 357 0.28 5.99 19.56
C ALA A 357 -0.24 4.71 18.89
N LYS A 358 -1.33 4.17 19.41
CA LYS A 358 -1.90 2.89 18.97
C LYS A 358 -3.11 3.04 18.02
N GLU A 359 -3.51 4.27 17.74
CA GLU A 359 -4.66 4.55 16.88
C GLU A 359 -4.35 4.20 15.43
N GLY A 360 -5.27 3.47 14.79
CA GLY A 360 -5.31 3.30 13.33
C GLY A 360 -6.35 4.23 12.73
N PHE A 361 -6.13 4.69 11.50
CA PHE A 361 -7.05 5.58 10.79
C PHE A 361 -7.55 4.92 9.51
N PHE A 362 -8.86 4.74 9.45
CA PHE A 362 -9.53 4.34 8.23
C PHE A 362 -9.95 5.60 7.46
N ASN A 363 -9.20 5.92 6.43
CA ASN A 363 -9.39 7.10 5.61
C ASN A 363 -10.43 6.84 4.53
N VAL A 364 -11.39 7.74 4.37
CA VAL A 364 -12.43 7.70 3.33
C VAL A 364 -12.35 8.98 2.51
N THR A 365 -12.22 8.86 1.19
CA THR A 365 -12.19 10.03 0.30
C THR A 365 -13.62 10.49 0.03
N LEU A 366 -13.92 11.73 0.45
CA LEU A 366 -15.20 12.37 0.13
C LEU A 366 -15.15 13.02 -1.26
N PRO A 367 -16.32 13.24 -1.91
CA PRO A 367 -16.38 14.08 -3.11
C PRO A 367 -15.80 15.46 -2.85
N ASP A 368 -15.13 16.06 -3.83
CA ASP A 368 -14.62 17.42 -3.70
C ASP A 368 -15.78 18.42 -3.60
N ALA A 369 -15.66 19.35 -2.66
CA ALA A 369 -16.68 20.38 -2.43
C ALA A 369 -16.90 21.34 -3.63
N GLY A 370 -15.95 21.37 -4.57
CA GLY A 370 -16.04 22.15 -5.80
C GLY A 370 -16.66 21.41 -6.98
N TRP A 371 -16.95 20.12 -6.84
CA TRP A 371 -17.54 19.36 -7.95
C TRP A 371 -19.01 19.73 -8.22
N PRO A 372 -19.43 19.71 -9.50
CA PRO A 372 -20.85 19.79 -9.86
C PRO A 372 -21.64 18.66 -9.20
N ALA A 373 -22.91 18.91 -8.87
CA ALA A 373 -23.78 17.91 -8.23
C ALA A 373 -23.85 16.58 -8.99
N LYS A 374 -23.79 16.63 -10.32
CA LYS A 374 -23.76 15.42 -11.16
C LYS A 374 -22.50 14.59 -10.94
N GLU A 375 -21.34 15.22 -10.82
CA GLU A 375 -20.07 14.52 -10.60
C GLU A 375 -19.98 13.94 -9.19
N VAL A 376 -20.56 14.64 -8.19
CA VAL A 376 -20.73 14.14 -6.83
C VAL A 376 -21.57 12.87 -6.82
N GLU A 377 -22.74 12.89 -7.51
CA GLU A 377 -23.63 11.72 -7.61
C GLU A 377 -22.92 10.54 -8.29
N GLU A 378 -22.33 10.76 -9.46
CA GLU A 378 -21.58 9.73 -10.18
C GLU A 378 -20.44 9.13 -9.35
N TYR A 379 -19.79 9.92 -8.47
CA TYR A 379 -18.77 9.41 -7.56
C TYR A 379 -19.38 8.54 -6.45
N LEU A 380 -20.50 8.97 -5.88
CA LEU A 380 -21.20 8.25 -4.79
C LEU A 380 -21.81 6.92 -5.26
N GLU A 381 -22.18 6.80 -6.53
CA GLU A 381 -22.62 5.53 -7.14
C GLU A 381 -21.61 4.38 -6.96
N GLY A 382 -20.31 4.70 -6.77
CA GLY A 382 -19.27 3.74 -6.42
C GLY A 382 -19.34 3.21 -4.98
N PHE A 383 -20.20 3.78 -4.11
CA PHE A 383 -20.30 3.45 -2.68
C PHE A 383 -21.66 2.89 -2.29
N ASN A 384 -22.18 1.95 -3.07
CA ASN A 384 -23.37 1.21 -2.66
C ASN A 384 -23.10 0.36 -1.41
N ARG A 385 -24.15 -0.12 -0.74
CA ARG A 385 -24.03 -0.89 0.51
C ARG A 385 -23.07 -2.08 0.39
N GLY A 386 -23.04 -2.77 -0.74
CA GLY A 386 -22.18 -3.92 -0.96
C GLY A 386 -20.71 -3.52 -1.07
N THR A 387 -20.40 -2.45 -1.80
CA THR A 387 -19.03 -1.92 -1.93
C THR A 387 -18.54 -1.28 -0.64
N ILE A 388 -19.42 -0.61 0.16
CA ILE A 388 -19.05 -0.11 1.50
C ILE A 388 -18.62 -1.26 2.41
N ILE A 389 -19.36 -2.37 2.43
CA ILE A 389 -18.99 -3.54 3.25
C ILE A 389 -17.73 -4.19 2.72
N SER A 390 -17.59 -4.39 1.41
CA SER A 390 -16.40 -4.94 0.77
C SER A 390 -15.16 -4.10 1.10
N THR A 391 -15.25 -2.78 0.96
CA THR A 391 -14.17 -1.84 1.33
C THR A 391 -13.84 -1.89 2.82
N ALA A 392 -14.85 -1.92 3.71
CA ALA A 392 -14.64 -2.02 5.16
C ALA A 392 -13.98 -3.35 5.57
N VAL A 393 -14.29 -4.44 4.88
CA VAL A 393 -13.61 -5.73 5.04
C VAL A 393 -12.15 -5.63 4.58
N HIS A 394 -11.91 -5.05 3.41
CA HIS A 394 -10.58 -4.85 2.82
C HIS A 394 -9.69 -4.02 3.74
N GLU A 395 -10.16 -2.86 4.15
CA GLU A 395 -9.36 -1.92 4.92
C GLU A 395 -9.26 -2.30 6.41
N VAL A 396 -10.33 -2.88 6.99
CA VAL A 396 -10.41 -3.01 8.45
C VAL A 396 -10.51 -4.45 8.93
N TYR A 397 -11.69 -5.08 8.87
CA TYR A 397 -11.97 -6.37 9.50
C TYR A 397 -12.44 -7.45 8.51
N PRO A 398 -11.59 -8.46 8.24
CA PRO A 398 -10.27 -8.77 8.79
C PRO A 398 -9.09 -8.30 7.94
N GLY A 399 -9.23 -7.30 7.08
CA GLY A 399 -8.27 -6.84 6.09
C GLY A 399 -6.99 -6.21 6.66
N HIS A 400 -6.58 -5.08 6.06
CA HIS A 400 -5.31 -4.40 6.36
C HIS A 400 -5.10 -4.07 7.83
N TYR A 401 -6.13 -3.55 8.53
CA TYR A 401 -6.00 -3.22 9.95
C TYR A 401 -5.55 -4.42 10.77
N VAL A 402 -6.23 -5.55 10.63
CA VAL A 402 -5.90 -6.77 11.37
C VAL A 402 -4.52 -7.28 10.97
N GLN A 403 -4.21 -7.32 9.65
CA GLN A 403 -2.93 -7.80 9.15
C GLN A 403 -1.75 -6.99 9.70
N PHE A 404 -1.84 -5.65 9.66
CA PHE A 404 -0.74 -4.80 10.09
C PHE A 404 -0.56 -4.77 11.61
N LEU A 405 -1.62 -5.03 12.41
CA LEU A 405 -1.47 -5.26 13.84
C LEU A 405 -0.63 -6.50 14.16
N TRP A 406 -0.65 -7.54 13.32
CA TRP A 406 0.20 -8.71 13.48
C TRP A 406 1.68 -8.40 13.31
N LEU A 407 2.06 -7.38 12.53
CA LEU A 407 3.47 -7.00 12.32
C LEU A 407 4.17 -6.63 13.63
N GLN A 408 3.45 -6.08 14.61
CA GLN A 408 4.03 -5.76 15.93
C GLN A 408 4.54 -7.01 16.67
N GLN A 409 3.98 -8.20 16.37
CA GLN A 409 4.33 -9.46 17.01
C GLN A 409 5.45 -10.22 16.28
N ILE A 410 5.83 -9.79 15.09
CA ILE A 410 6.86 -10.46 14.29
C ILE A 410 8.24 -10.32 14.97
N PRO A 411 9.06 -11.39 15.05
CA PRO A 411 10.28 -11.34 15.85
C PRO A 411 11.47 -10.62 15.21
N THR A 412 11.50 -10.49 13.86
CA THR A 412 12.66 -9.93 13.15
C THR A 412 12.35 -8.59 12.52
N LYS A 413 13.35 -7.69 12.48
CA LYS A 413 13.27 -6.38 11.85
C LYS A 413 13.02 -6.51 10.34
N VAL A 414 13.62 -7.51 9.70
CA VAL A 414 13.42 -7.78 8.27
C VAL A 414 11.94 -7.97 7.96
N ARG A 415 11.24 -8.90 8.63
CA ARG A 415 9.81 -9.16 8.36
C ARG A 415 8.86 -8.11 8.93
N LYS A 416 9.27 -7.34 9.94
CA LYS A 416 8.48 -6.20 10.41
C LYS A 416 8.42 -5.06 9.40
N LEU A 417 9.54 -4.82 8.68
CA LEU A 417 9.72 -3.64 7.85
C LEU A 417 9.69 -3.93 6.35
N LEU A 418 9.95 -5.18 5.96
CA LEU A 418 9.93 -5.59 4.55
C LEU A 418 8.74 -6.51 4.30
N GLY A 419 8.04 -6.22 3.24
CA GLY A 419 6.89 -6.98 2.79
C GLY A 419 6.71 -6.88 1.29
N CYS A 420 5.66 -7.49 0.78
CA CYS A 420 5.27 -7.35 -0.62
C CYS A 420 3.78 -7.02 -0.75
N SER A 421 3.45 -6.39 -1.86
CA SER A 421 2.09 -5.94 -2.12
C SER A 421 1.14 -7.10 -2.41
N SER A 422 1.59 -8.19 -3.03
CA SER A 422 0.73 -9.37 -3.27
C SER A 422 0.30 -10.06 -1.96
N ASN A 423 1.10 -9.99 -0.90
CA ASN A 423 0.68 -10.46 0.41
C ASN A 423 -0.32 -9.50 1.07
N ALA A 424 -0.01 -8.19 1.10
CA ALA A 424 -0.85 -7.22 1.79
C ALA A 424 -2.19 -7.01 1.07
N GLU A 425 -2.17 -6.65 -0.21
CA GLU A 425 -3.37 -6.41 -1.01
C GLU A 425 -4.13 -7.70 -1.33
N GLY A 426 -3.37 -8.78 -1.56
CA GLY A 426 -3.96 -10.10 -1.78
C GLY A 426 -4.70 -10.62 -0.57
N TRP A 427 -4.21 -10.40 0.65
CA TRP A 427 -4.91 -10.73 1.89
C TRP A 427 -6.22 -9.94 2.01
N ALA A 428 -6.17 -8.63 1.81
CA ALA A 428 -7.35 -7.78 1.90
C ALA A 428 -8.41 -8.16 0.85
N HIS A 429 -7.99 -8.39 -0.40
CA HIS A 429 -8.88 -8.82 -1.47
C HIS A 429 -9.42 -10.24 -1.27
N TYR A 430 -8.61 -11.17 -0.74
CA TYR A 430 -9.06 -12.49 -0.32
C TYR A 430 -10.13 -12.38 0.79
N ALA A 431 -9.93 -11.49 1.75
CA ALA A 431 -10.85 -11.29 2.86
C ALA A 431 -12.24 -10.82 2.40
N GLU A 432 -12.33 -9.97 1.37
CA GLU A 432 -13.61 -9.52 0.79
C GLU A 432 -14.50 -10.71 0.37
N GLN A 433 -13.94 -11.63 -0.40
CA GLN A 433 -14.65 -12.82 -0.85
C GLN A 433 -14.89 -13.80 0.29
N MET A 434 -13.86 -14.07 1.09
CA MET A 434 -13.86 -15.06 2.17
C MET A 434 -14.93 -14.76 3.22
N MET A 435 -15.13 -13.51 3.62
CA MET A 435 -16.15 -13.13 4.61
C MET A 435 -17.56 -13.50 4.17
N LEU A 436 -17.89 -13.28 2.89
CA LEU A 436 -19.19 -13.66 2.34
C LEU A 436 -19.31 -15.18 2.13
N ASP A 437 -18.21 -15.86 1.79
CA ASP A 437 -18.18 -17.32 1.65
C ASP A 437 -18.35 -18.02 3.01
N GLU A 438 -17.89 -17.41 4.10
CA GLU A 438 -18.08 -17.89 5.48
C GLU A 438 -19.43 -17.43 6.09
N GLY A 439 -20.32 -16.80 5.30
CA GLY A 439 -21.71 -16.51 5.66
C GLY A 439 -22.00 -15.10 6.17
N TYR A 440 -21.05 -14.17 6.14
CA TYR A 440 -21.34 -12.79 6.49
C TYR A 440 -22.42 -12.21 5.55
N GLY A 441 -23.42 -11.54 6.13
CA GLY A 441 -24.52 -10.94 5.36
C GLY A 441 -25.62 -11.92 4.94
N ASP A 442 -25.67 -13.12 5.55
CA ASP A 442 -26.77 -14.10 5.41
C ASP A 442 -27.09 -14.49 3.96
N GLY A 443 -26.10 -14.45 3.07
CA GLY A 443 -26.25 -14.80 1.66
C GLY A 443 -26.97 -13.72 0.83
N ASP A 444 -27.04 -12.47 1.30
CA ASP A 444 -27.64 -11.35 0.55
C ASP A 444 -26.95 -11.18 -0.81
N PRO A 445 -27.64 -11.41 -1.95
CA PRO A 445 -27.05 -11.32 -3.27
C PRO A 445 -26.60 -9.88 -3.63
N LYS A 446 -27.17 -8.85 -3.01
CA LYS A 446 -26.75 -7.47 -3.23
C LYS A 446 -25.37 -7.20 -2.66
N LEU A 447 -25.06 -7.75 -1.48
CA LEU A 447 -23.70 -7.67 -0.90
C LEU A 447 -22.69 -8.41 -1.77
N ARG A 448 -23.06 -9.58 -2.28
CA ARG A 448 -22.19 -10.35 -3.20
C ARG A 448 -21.96 -9.60 -4.51
N LEU A 449 -22.93 -8.87 -5.05
CA LEU A 449 -22.72 -8.06 -6.25
C LEU A 449 -21.74 -6.90 -6.01
N GLY A 450 -21.83 -6.21 -4.88
CA GLY A 450 -20.86 -5.18 -4.52
C GLY A 450 -19.44 -5.73 -4.39
N GLN A 451 -19.27 -6.87 -3.71
CA GLN A 451 -17.97 -7.54 -3.63
C GLN A 451 -17.45 -7.97 -5.01
N LEU A 452 -18.32 -8.46 -5.90
CA LEU A 452 -17.93 -8.84 -7.26
C LEU A 452 -17.59 -7.61 -8.11
N GLN A 453 -18.25 -6.47 -7.92
CA GLN A 453 -17.88 -5.20 -8.56
C GLN A 453 -16.45 -4.79 -8.16
N ASP A 454 -16.13 -4.90 -6.88
CA ASP A 454 -14.77 -4.69 -6.37
C ASP A 454 -13.76 -5.72 -6.92
N ALA A 455 -14.13 -7.00 -7.04
CA ALA A 455 -13.27 -8.02 -7.64
C ALA A 455 -12.97 -7.71 -9.11
N LEU A 456 -13.99 -7.31 -9.88
CA LEU A 456 -13.83 -6.93 -11.28
C LEU A 456 -12.92 -5.69 -11.48
N LEU A 457 -12.94 -4.75 -10.52
CA LEU A 457 -11.97 -3.65 -10.50
C LEU A 457 -10.53 -4.17 -10.39
N ARG A 458 -10.27 -5.13 -9.47
CA ARG A 458 -8.94 -5.70 -9.25
C ARG A 458 -8.49 -6.55 -10.44
N ASP A 459 -9.41 -7.26 -11.09
CA ASP A 459 -9.12 -8.00 -12.31
C ASP A 459 -8.78 -7.07 -13.48
N ALA A 460 -9.50 -5.95 -13.60
CA ALA A 460 -9.16 -4.91 -14.57
C ALA A 460 -7.78 -4.31 -14.30
N ARG A 461 -7.43 -4.01 -13.03
CA ARG A 461 -6.07 -3.60 -12.63
C ARG A 461 -5.02 -4.61 -13.07
N PHE A 462 -5.29 -5.91 -12.92
CA PHE A 462 -4.37 -6.98 -13.29
C PHE A 462 -4.02 -6.91 -14.78
N ILE A 463 -5.03 -6.83 -15.64
CA ILE A 463 -4.87 -6.83 -17.09
C ILE A 463 -4.29 -5.50 -17.59
N VAL A 464 -4.87 -4.40 -17.13
CA VAL A 464 -4.47 -3.04 -17.52
C VAL A 464 -3.03 -2.75 -17.12
N GLY A 465 -2.61 -3.10 -15.90
CA GLY A 465 -1.23 -2.88 -15.44
C GLY A 465 -0.21 -3.55 -16.34
N ILE A 466 -0.42 -4.82 -16.66
CA ILE A 466 0.45 -5.54 -17.60
C ILE A 466 0.44 -4.89 -18.97
N GLN A 467 -0.74 -4.67 -19.56
CA GLN A 467 -0.85 -4.23 -20.96
C GLN A 467 -0.38 -2.79 -21.18
N MET A 468 -0.66 -1.89 -20.25
CA MET A 468 -0.17 -0.51 -20.32
C MET A 468 1.36 -0.47 -20.29
N HIS A 469 1.98 -1.13 -19.32
CA HIS A 469 3.43 -1.07 -19.12
C HIS A 469 4.25 -1.91 -20.10
N THR A 470 3.62 -2.87 -20.80
CA THR A 470 4.24 -3.61 -21.91
C THR A 470 3.94 -3.01 -23.29
N GLY A 471 3.26 -1.86 -23.36
CA GLY A 471 3.01 -1.09 -24.59
C GLY A 471 1.85 -1.59 -25.45
N LYS A 472 0.97 -2.45 -24.92
CA LYS A 472 -0.18 -3.02 -25.63
C LYS A 472 -1.49 -2.27 -25.44
N MET A 473 -1.55 -1.32 -24.48
CA MET A 473 -2.74 -0.56 -24.13
C MET A 473 -2.39 0.91 -23.86
N THR A 474 -3.21 1.82 -24.37
CA THR A 474 -3.14 3.26 -24.04
C THR A 474 -3.93 3.55 -22.75
N MET A 475 -3.72 4.73 -22.16
CA MET A 475 -4.50 5.15 -20.98
C MET A 475 -6.01 5.29 -21.29
N GLU A 476 -6.38 5.73 -22.49
CA GLU A 476 -7.78 5.79 -22.92
C GLU A 476 -8.42 4.40 -23.04
N GLN A 477 -7.69 3.45 -23.65
CA GLN A 477 -8.13 2.06 -23.70
C GLN A 477 -8.24 1.42 -22.32
N ALA A 478 -7.34 1.80 -21.38
CA ALA A 478 -7.40 1.37 -20.01
C ALA A 478 -8.66 1.89 -19.30
N LEU A 479 -8.99 3.18 -19.47
CA LEU A 479 -10.23 3.76 -18.96
C LEU A 479 -11.45 3.00 -19.48
N ASP A 480 -11.51 2.80 -20.80
CA ASP A 480 -12.58 2.05 -21.44
C ASP A 480 -12.70 0.61 -20.89
N PHE A 481 -11.57 -0.02 -20.60
CA PHE A 481 -11.53 -1.38 -20.05
C PHE A 481 -12.10 -1.42 -18.62
N PHE A 482 -11.74 -0.47 -17.77
CA PHE A 482 -12.32 -0.36 -16.42
C PHE A 482 -13.83 -0.18 -16.44
N VAL A 483 -14.35 0.63 -17.36
CA VAL A 483 -15.81 0.86 -17.48
C VAL A 483 -16.52 -0.39 -18.01
N LYS A 484 -16.03 -0.96 -19.12
CA LYS A 484 -16.74 -2.01 -19.88
C LYS A 484 -16.56 -3.41 -19.28
N GLU A 485 -15.34 -3.74 -18.89
CA GLU A 485 -14.98 -5.07 -18.39
C GLU A 485 -14.93 -5.12 -16.85
N GLY A 486 -14.46 -4.04 -16.23
CA GLY A 486 -14.38 -3.90 -14.78
C GLY A 486 -15.66 -3.42 -14.11
N TYR A 487 -16.71 -3.06 -14.88
CA TYR A 487 -18.01 -2.54 -14.41
C TYR A 487 -17.87 -1.35 -13.45
N GLN A 488 -16.91 -0.46 -13.74
CA GLN A 488 -16.66 0.70 -12.92
C GLN A 488 -17.36 1.96 -13.45
N VAL A 489 -17.85 2.79 -12.55
CA VAL A 489 -18.31 4.13 -12.89
C VAL A 489 -17.15 4.98 -13.44
N ARG A 490 -17.45 5.88 -14.37
CA ARG A 490 -16.42 6.63 -15.11
C ARG A 490 -15.44 7.40 -14.22
N PRO A 491 -15.85 8.12 -13.15
CA PRO A 491 -14.90 8.83 -12.28
C PRO A 491 -13.89 7.91 -11.59
N VAL A 492 -14.31 6.70 -11.20
CA VAL A 492 -13.42 5.68 -10.64
C VAL A 492 -12.47 5.16 -11.72
N ALA A 493 -12.98 4.85 -12.91
CA ALA A 493 -12.17 4.38 -14.04
C ALA A 493 -11.07 5.41 -14.44
N GLU A 494 -11.35 6.71 -14.40
CA GLU A 494 -10.38 7.77 -14.67
C GLU A 494 -9.26 7.81 -13.62
N LYS A 495 -9.59 7.71 -12.32
CA LYS A 495 -8.61 7.60 -11.25
C LYS A 495 -7.72 6.36 -11.42
N GLU A 496 -8.33 5.21 -11.72
CA GLU A 496 -7.63 3.95 -11.90
C GLU A 496 -6.69 3.97 -13.11
N ALA A 497 -7.10 4.52 -14.23
CA ALA A 497 -6.25 4.65 -15.41
C ALA A 497 -5.06 5.58 -15.14
N LYS A 498 -5.25 6.70 -14.44
CA LYS A 498 -4.17 7.60 -14.00
C LYS A 498 -3.22 6.88 -13.03
N ARG A 499 -3.76 6.22 -11.99
CA ARG A 499 -2.98 5.44 -11.01
C ARG A 499 -2.12 4.39 -11.70
N GLY A 500 -2.70 3.63 -12.63
CA GLY A 500 -1.99 2.58 -13.37
C GLY A 500 -0.76 3.06 -14.13
N THR A 501 -0.66 4.34 -14.50
CA THR A 501 0.55 4.88 -15.13
C THR A 501 1.74 4.94 -14.18
N SER A 502 1.51 5.18 -12.90
CA SER A 502 2.55 5.28 -11.86
C SER A 502 2.67 4.05 -10.97
N ASP A 503 1.68 3.15 -10.99
CA ASP A 503 1.66 1.89 -10.24
C ASP A 503 1.61 0.69 -11.21
N PRO A 504 2.76 0.29 -11.79
CA PRO A 504 2.80 -0.72 -12.85
C PRO A 504 2.34 -2.10 -12.41
N THR A 505 2.54 -2.43 -11.14
CA THR A 505 2.31 -3.78 -10.61
C THR A 505 1.06 -3.89 -9.74
N TYR A 506 0.02 -3.08 -9.98
CA TYR A 506 -1.23 -3.20 -9.24
C TYR A 506 -2.11 -4.42 -9.63
N LEU A 507 -1.53 -5.37 -10.40
CA LEU A 507 -2.03 -6.74 -10.51
C LEU A 507 -1.98 -7.51 -9.17
N VAL A 508 -1.22 -7.05 -8.21
CA VAL A 508 -0.92 -7.73 -6.93
C VAL A 508 -2.15 -8.11 -6.11
N TYR A 509 -3.26 -7.41 -6.26
CA TYR A 509 -4.53 -7.70 -5.60
C TYR A 509 -5.06 -9.10 -5.96
N THR A 510 -5.41 -9.31 -7.21
CA THR A 510 -5.90 -10.60 -7.71
C THR A 510 -4.82 -11.68 -7.66
N LEU A 511 -3.56 -11.33 -8.00
CA LEU A 511 -2.43 -12.27 -7.92
C LEU A 511 -2.31 -12.85 -6.50
N GLY A 512 -2.22 -11.99 -5.50
CA GLY A 512 -2.10 -12.42 -4.11
C GLY A 512 -3.32 -13.18 -3.60
N LYS A 513 -4.55 -12.77 -3.98
CA LYS A 513 -5.77 -13.54 -3.68
C LYS A 513 -5.68 -14.99 -4.20
N LEU A 514 -5.27 -15.16 -5.45
CA LEU A 514 -5.16 -16.49 -6.06
C LEU A 514 -4.09 -17.34 -5.38
N GLU A 515 -2.94 -16.76 -5.05
CA GLU A 515 -1.86 -17.42 -4.31
C GLU A 515 -2.31 -17.84 -2.89
N ILE A 516 -3.07 -16.98 -2.18
CA ILE A 516 -3.60 -17.28 -0.85
C ILE A 516 -4.66 -18.38 -0.91
N LEU A 517 -5.57 -18.32 -1.89
CA LEU A 517 -6.59 -19.36 -2.08
C LEU A 517 -5.93 -20.72 -2.31
N LYS A 518 -4.92 -20.80 -3.19
CA LYS A 518 -4.16 -22.03 -3.42
C LYS A 518 -3.44 -22.49 -2.15
N LEU A 519 -2.78 -21.58 -1.45
CA LEU A 519 -2.09 -21.91 -0.20
C LEU A 519 -3.05 -22.44 0.87
N ARG A 520 -4.26 -21.84 0.98
CA ARG A 520 -5.31 -22.30 1.90
C ARG A 520 -5.73 -23.74 1.61
N GLU A 521 -5.98 -24.08 0.34
CA GLU A 521 -6.38 -25.45 -0.03
C GLU A 521 -5.24 -26.45 0.19
N ASP A 522 -4.00 -26.12 -0.14
CA ASP A 522 -2.84 -26.98 0.11
C ASP A 522 -2.59 -27.18 1.62
N TYR A 523 -2.76 -26.13 2.42
CA TYR A 523 -2.66 -26.22 3.88
C TYR A 523 -3.78 -27.04 4.49
N LYS A 524 -5.01 -26.90 3.97
CA LYS A 524 -6.17 -27.71 4.37
C LYS A 524 -5.93 -29.20 4.07
N ALA A 525 -5.41 -29.52 2.89
CA ALA A 525 -5.03 -30.88 2.53
C ALA A 525 -3.95 -31.44 3.46
N LEU A 526 -2.93 -30.64 3.80
CA LEU A 526 -1.86 -31.03 4.72
C LEU A 526 -2.36 -31.28 6.14
N LYS A 527 -3.29 -30.46 6.65
CA LYS A 527 -3.79 -30.56 8.04
C LYS A 527 -4.93 -31.57 8.20
N GLY A 528 -5.65 -31.88 7.12
CA GLY A 528 -6.79 -32.83 7.18
C GLY A 528 -7.82 -32.41 8.25
N GLY A 529 -8.24 -33.35 9.09
CA GLY A 529 -9.23 -33.06 10.15
C GLY A 529 -8.79 -32.09 11.26
N LYS A 530 -7.53 -31.64 11.26
CA LYS A 530 -7.02 -30.63 12.20
C LYS A 530 -7.07 -29.20 11.61
N TYR A 531 -7.53 -29.05 10.38
CA TYR A 531 -7.68 -27.74 9.75
C TYR A 531 -8.78 -26.94 10.45
N THR A 532 -8.49 -25.66 10.72
CA THR A 532 -9.48 -24.63 11.00
C THR A 532 -9.10 -23.38 10.23
N LEU A 533 -10.09 -22.59 9.84
CA LEU A 533 -9.85 -21.35 9.11
C LEU A 533 -8.99 -20.38 9.94
N GLN A 534 -9.31 -20.19 11.21
CA GLN A 534 -8.54 -19.36 12.12
C GLN A 534 -7.07 -19.80 12.22
N ALA A 535 -6.81 -21.10 12.35
CA ALA A 535 -5.43 -21.61 12.45
C ALA A 535 -4.63 -21.34 11.16
N PHE A 536 -5.28 -21.39 9.99
CA PHE A 536 -4.65 -21.01 8.74
C PHE A 536 -4.35 -19.51 8.71
N HIS A 537 -5.33 -18.67 9.02
CA HIS A 537 -5.17 -17.20 8.99
C HIS A 537 -4.13 -16.71 10.00
N ASP A 538 -4.18 -17.20 11.23
CA ASP A 538 -3.20 -16.86 12.27
C ASP A 538 -1.78 -17.30 11.87
N ALA A 539 -1.64 -18.49 11.26
CA ALA A 539 -0.34 -18.96 10.78
C ALA A 539 0.16 -18.13 9.57
N PHE A 540 -0.73 -17.68 8.68
CA PHE A 540 -0.42 -16.83 7.56
C PHE A 540 0.04 -15.44 8.03
N LEU A 541 -0.77 -14.75 8.84
CA LEU A 541 -0.47 -13.41 9.35
C LEU A 541 0.74 -13.40 10.31
N GLY A 542 0.97 -14.49 11.03
CA GLY A 542 2.14 -14.68 11.89
C GLY A 542 3.47 -14.74 11.13
N GLN A 543 3.45 -14.75 9.78
CA GLN A 543 4.67 -14.62 8.97
C GLN A 543 5.01 -13.15 8.62
N GLY A 544 4.18 -12.18 8.97
CA GLY A 544 4.26 -10.83 8.45
C GLY A 544 3.70 -10.72 7.04
N THR A 545 4.27 -9.82 6.24
CA THR A 545 3.83 -9.60 4.85
C THR A 545 4.90 -9.94 3.79
N PRO A 546 5.73 -11.01 3.97
CA PRO A 546 6.70 -11.38 2.95
C PRO A 546 5.99 -11.93 1.71
N PRO A 547 6.68 -12.08 0.56
CA PRO A 547 6.15 -12.78 -0.60
C PRO A 547 5.51 -14.12 -0.24
N ILE A 548 4.37 -14.44 -0.85
CA ILE A 548 3.57 -15.63 -0.50
C ILE A 548 4.37 -16.93 -0.68
N LYS A 549 5.37 -16.93 -1.57
CA LYS A 549 6.35 -18.03 -1.67
C LYS A 549 7.03 -18.36 -0.33
N ILE A 550 7.43 -17.34 0.40
CA ILE A 550 8.05 -17.50 1.74
C ILE A 550 7.01 -18.01 2.75
N VAL A 551 5.82 -17.45 2.77
CA VAL A 551 4.73 -17.92 3.64
C VAL A 551 4.41 -19.37 3.35
N ARG A 552 4.31 -19.75 2.06
CA ARG A 552 4.05 -21.13 1.63
C ARG A 552 5.12 -22.09 2.13
N ARG A 553 6.39 -21.73 1.99
CA ARG A 553 7.52 -22.52 2.50
C ARG A 553 7.43 -22.71 4.01
N ALA A 554 7.12 -21.65 4.76
CA ALA A 554 6.97 -21.70 6.20
C ALA A 554 5.83 -22.64 6.65
N LEU A 555 4.67 -22.57 5.98
CA LEU A 555 3.47 -23.31 6.37
C LEU A 555 3.47 -24.77 5.88
N LEU A 556 3.95 -25.01 4.66
CA LEU A 556 3.93 -26.34 4.02
C LEU A 556 5.27 -27.08 4.11
N ARG A 557 6.37 -26.39 4.48
CA ARG A 557 7.73 -26.91 4.55
C ARG A 557 8.22 -27.48 3.20
N ASN A 558 7.83 -26.86 2.11
CA ASN A 558 8.28 -27.20 0.75
C ASN A 558 8.29 -25.96 -0.17
N ASP A 559 8.97 -26.08 -1.31
CA ASP A 559 9.06 -25.05 -2.36
C ASP A 559 8.11 -25.34 -3.55
N SER A 560 6.93 -25.88 -3.28
CA SER A 560 5.94 -26.10 -4.33
C SER A 560 5.49 -24.77 -4.96
N PRO A 561 5.02 -24.78 -6.24
CA PRO A 561 4.56 -23.57 -6.92
C PRO A 561 3.48 -22.81 -6.13
N VAL A 562 3.53 -21.49 -6.19
CA VAL A 562 2.54 -20.61 -5.53
C VAL A 562 1.22 -20.52 -6.30
N LEU A 563 1.27 -20.78 -7.62
CA LEU A 563 0.13 -20.77 -8.57
C LEU A 563 0.06 -22.06 -9.36
#